data_c8ee9e0c104fd4936564ce3f2549bedd
#
_entry.id   c8ee9e0c104fd4936564ce3f2549bedd
#
_cell.length_a   1.000
_cell.length_b   1.000
_cell.length_c   1.000
_cell.angle_alpha   90.00
_cell.angle_beta   90.00
_cell.angle_gamma   90.00
#
_symmetry.space_group_name_H-M   'P 1'
#
loop_
_entity.id
_entity.type
_entity.pdbx_description
1 polymer ?
#
loop_
_entity_poly.entity_id
_entity_poly.type
_entity_poly.pdbx_seq_one_letter_code
_entity_poly.pdbx_strand_id
1 'polypeptide(L)'
;GVPVYFTSHSGNVVDDKTHCATWDLLCQLVGSADFLYVADCKLASEENLCHIARTGRFVTVMPRTHGEDEKFRTRLRQSPQAIRWEPLYDKTDEQGEVTDRLFVCADEWLSSAGYRLLWYRSTRKAELDQATRARHVQRALAALTELRERLLSPRTRFRERGKVQRAVDNLLAECDVVCLVRVSIEEKEDAKYRQAQPGRPSKHTKYKKETRPRYHLTWELDAVAFANAEREDGIFPLLTNDKQLTAE
;
A
#
# COMPACT_ATOMS: atom_id res chain seq x y z
N GLY A 1 22.89 -1.97 -19.88
CA GLY A 1 22.04 -2.63 -20.87
C GLY A 1 21.92 -1.78 -22.13
N VAL A 2 21.72 -2.41 -23.27
CA VAL A 2 21.50 -1.74 -24.55
C VAL A 2 20.03 -1.93 -24.92
N PRO A 3 19.27 -0.84 -25.25
CA PRO A 3 17.89 -0.99 -25.71
C PRO A 3 17.87 -1.76 -27.05
N VAL A 4 17.08 -2.82 -27.10
CA VAL A 4 16.95 -3.67 -28.31
C VAL A 4 15.72 -3.27 -29.13
N TYR A 5 14.67 -2.80 -28.42
CA TYR A 5 13.41 -2.42 -29.00
C TYR A 5 12.71 -1.35 -28.16
N PHE A 6 11.95 -0.48 -28.80
CA PHE A 6 11.01 0.41 -28.10
C PHE A 6 9.74 0.55 -28.93
N THR A 7 8.63 0.80 -28.27
CA THR A 7 7.36 1.10 -28.90
C THR A 7 6.62 2.18 -28.09
N SER A 8 5.80 2.95 -28.77
CA SER A 8 4.92 3.92 -28.13
C SER A 8 3.48 3.47 -28.26
N HIS A 9 2.73 3.56 -27.17
CA HIS A 9 1.31 3.26 -27.14
C HIS A 9 0.54 4.53 -26.76
N SER A 10 -0.76 4.57 -27.07
CA SER A 10 -1.61 5.64 -26.56
C SER A 10 -1.71 5.51 -25.03
N GLY A 11 -1.74 6.66 -24.30
CA GLY A 11 -1.65 6.69 -22.84
C GLY A 11 -2.77 6.00 -22.07
N ASN A 12 -3.77 5.44 -22.75
CA ASN A 12 -4.87 4.65 -22.18
C ASN A 12 -4.69 3.12 -22.37
N VAL A 13 -3.58 2.67 -22.97
CA VAL A 13 -3.27 1.22 -23.03
C VAL A 13 -2.73 0.78 -21.69
N VAL A 14 -3.32 -0.29 -21.15
CA VAL A 14 -2.88 -0.88 -19.89
C VAL A 14 -1.67 -1.77 -20.15
N ASP A 15 -0.58 -1.58 -19.38
CA ASP A 15 0.72 -2.23 -19.63
C ASP A 15 0.65 -3.76 -19.60
N ASP A 16 -0.24 -4.35 -18.79
CA ASP A 16 -0.42 -5.80 -18.70
C ASP A 16 -0.77 -6.46 -20.05
N LYS A 17 -1.44 -5.73 -20.96
CA LYS A 17 -1.83 -6.23 -22.28
C LYS A 17 -0.72 -6.20 -23.32
N THR A 18 0.42 -5.61 -23.00
CA THR A 18 1.53 -5.46 -23.96
C THR A 18 2.56 -6.59 -23.89
N HIS A 19 2.56 -7.37 -22.78
CA HIS A 19 3.61 -8.36 -22.53
C HIS A 19 3.61 -9.53 -23.48
N CYS A 20 2.45 -10.09 -23.86
CA CYS A 20 2.39 -11.18 -24.84
C CYS A 20 2.93 -10.75 -26.20
N ALA A 21 2.49 -9.60 -26.71
CA ALA A 21 2.97 -9.07 -28.00
C ALA A 21 4.46 -8.73 -27.96
N THR A 22 4.95 -8.18 -26.85
CA THR A 22 6.37 -7.88 -26.66
C THR A 22 7.20 -9.17 -26.61
N TRP A 23 6.74 -10.20 -25.91
CA TRP A 23 7.38 -11.50 -25.88
C TRP A 23 7.50 -12.12 -27.27
N ASP A 24 6.40 -12.18 -28.02
CA ASP A 24 6.36 -12.75 -29.37
C ASP A 24 7.30 -12.01 -30.32
N LEU A 25 7.34 -10.67 -30.25
CA LEU A 25 8.25 -9.85 -31.03
C LEU A 25 9.72 -10.13 -30.67
N LEU A 26 10.05 -10.22 -29.38
CA LEU A 26 11.42 -10.51 -28.95
C LEU A 26 11.87 -11.89 -29.40
N CYS A 27 10.99 -12.91 -29.36
CA CYS A 27 11.27 -14.23 -29.92
C CYS A 27 11.56 -14.18 -31.42
N GLN A 28 10.83 -13.35 -32.18
CA GLN A 28 11.09 -13.15 -33.61
C GLN A 28 12.43 -12.45 -33.86
N LEU A 29 12.75 -11.42 -33.10
CA LEU A 29 14.00 -10.65 -33.25
C LEU A 29 15.22 -11.48 -32.87
N VAL A 30 15.14 -12.31 -31.83
CA VAL A 30 16.24 -13.17 -31.38
C VAL A 30 16.31 -14.46 -32.20
N GLY A 31 15.22 -14.87 -32.83
CA GLY A 31 15.12 -16.14 -33.56
C GLY A 31 15.01 -17.37 -32.61
N SER A 32 14.78 -17.16 -31.31
CA SER A 32 14.70 -18.17 -30.28
C SER A 32 13.89 -17.65 -29.12
N ALA A 33 13.28 -18.56 -28.32
CA ALA A 33 12.66 -18.29 -27.04
C ALA A 33 13.61 -18.60 -25.84
N ASP A 34 14.87 -18.94 -26.12
CA ASP A 34 15.86 -19.29 -25.08
C ASP A 34 16.52 -18.06 -24.47
N PHE A 35 15.72 -17.22 -23.84
CA PHE A 35 16.17 -16.10 -23.00
C PHE A 35 15.24 -15.97 -21.78
N LEU A 36 15.71 -15.22 -20.79
CA LEU A 36 14.94 -14.92 -19.58
C LEU A 36 14.20 -13.58 -19.76
N TYR A 37 12.88 -13.61 -19.75
CA TYR A 37 12.06 -12.41 -19.80
C TYR A 37 11.85 -11.84 -18.40
N VAL A 38 12.39 -10.65 -18.15
CA VAL A 38 12.29 -9.97 -16.84
C VAL A 38 11.41 -8.75 -16.99
N ALA A 39 10.36 -8.65 -16.18
CA ALA A 39 9.45 -7.50 -16.19
C ALA A 39 8.93 -7.19 -14.79
N ASP A 40 8.28 -6.04 -14.65
CA ASP A 40 7.65 -5.61 -13.42
C ASP A 40 6.37 -6.42 -13.09
N CYS A 41 5.66 -6.03 -12.04
CA CYS A 41 4.47 -6.72 -11.58
C CYS A 41 3.29 -6.74 -12.59
N LYS A 42 3.33 -5.96 -13.67
CA LYS A 42 2.30 -5.97 -14.72
C LYS A 42 2.35 -7.23 -15.57
N LEU A 43 3.50 -7.91 -15.60
CA LEU A 43 3.62 -9.23 -16.20
C LEU A 43 2.81 -10.31 -15.46
N ALA A 44 2.57 -10.16 -14.17
CA ALA A 44 2.03 -11.21 -13.30
C ALA A 44 0.51 -11.49 -13.50
N SER A 45 -0.04 -11.25 -14.69
CA SER A 45 -1.37 -11.73 -15.06
C SER A 45 -1.31 -13.20 -15.51
N GLU A 46 -2.37 -13.97 -15.24
CA GLU A 46 -2.45 -15.39 -15.61
C GLU A 46 -2.23 -15.58 -17.13
N GLU A 47 -2.84 -14.70 -17.94
CA GLU A 47 -2.73 -14.73 -19.41
C GLU A 47 -1.27 -14.60 -19.86
N ASN A 48 -0.56 -13.58 -19.36
CA ASN A 48 0.84 -13.32 -19.71
C ASN A 48 1.77 -14.46 -19.26
N LEU A 49 1.60 -14.90 -18.01
CA LEU A 49 2.44 -15.96 -17.46
C LEU A 49 2.24 -17.28 -18.21
N CYS A 50 0.98 -17.68 -18.51
CA CYS A 50 0.69 -18.85 -19.28
C CYS A 50 1.22 -18.77 -20.73
N HIS A 51 1.13 -17.58 -21.37
CA HIS A 51 1.62 -17.38 -22.73
C HIS A 51 3.13 -17.59 -22.80
N ILE A 52 3.89 -16.91 -21.95
CA ILE A 52 5.36 -16.97 -21.95
C ILE A 52 5.86 -18.35 -21.48
N ALA A 53 5.23 -18.94 -20.46
CA ALA A 53 5.66 -20.21 -19.89
C ALA A 53 5.55 -21.40 -20.86
N ARG A 54 4.82 -21.26 -21.98
CA ARG A 54 4.71 -22.33 -23.00
C ARG A 54 6.05 -22.64 -23.68
N THR A 55 6.87 -21.62 -23.90
CA THR A 55 8.09 -21.74 -24.70
C THR A 55 9.31 -21.11 -24.05
N GLY A 56 9.14 -20.24 -23.04
CA GLY A 56 10.22 -19.47 -22.46
C GLY A 56 10.22 -19.40 -20.96
N ARG A 57 11.11 -18.56 -20.45
CA ARG A 57 11.35 -18.37 -19.03
C ARG A 57 11.10 -16.92 -18.64
N PHE A 58 10.55 -16.72 -17.44
CA PHE A 58 10.30 -15.38 -16.93
C PHE A 58 10.71 -15.20 -15.48
N VAL A 59 10.95 -13.94 -15.10
CA VAL A 59 11.00 -13.45 -13.72
C VAL A 59 10.17 -12.18 -13.62
N THR A 60 9.30 -12.11 -12.63
CA THR A 60 8.49 -10.91 -12.36
C THR A 60 8.27 -10.73 -10.87
N VAL A 61 7.95 -9.49 -10.47
CA VAL A 61 7.48 -9.21 -9.11
C VAL A 61 6.02 -9.62 -8.99
N MET A 62 5.68 -10.43 -8.01
CA MET A 62 4.28 -10.77 -7.73
C MET A 62 3.58 -9.59 -7.04
N PRO A 63 2.41 -9.13 -7.53
CA PRO A 63 1.65 -8.07 -6.88
C PRO A 63 1.15 -8.46 -5.48
N ARG A 64 1.06 -7.48 -4.59
CA ARG A 64 0.47 -7.66 -3.24
C ARG A 64 -1.01 -8.07 -3.23
N THR A 65 -1.69 -7.96 -4.36
CA THR A 65 -3.09 -8.39 -4.52
C THR A 65 -3.28 -9.89 -4.64
N HIS A 66 -2.19 -10.65 -4.79
CA HIS A 66 -2.24 -12.11 -4.88
C HIS A 66 -2.39 -12.75 -3.51
N GLY A 67 -3.16 -13.83 -3.43
CA GLY A 67 -3.44 -14.54 -2.17
C GLY A 67 -2.20 -15.14 -1.51
N GLU A 68 -1.18 -15.44 -2.27
CA GLU A 68 0.11 -15.93 -1.79
C GLU A 68 0.86 -14.88 -0.97
N ASP A 69 0.78 -13.60 -1.37
CA ASP A 69 1.39 -12.49 -0.60
C ASP A 69 0.75 -12.40 0.78
N GLU A 70 -0.58 -12.43 0.86
CA GLU A 70 -1.28 -12.39 2.14
C GLU A 70 -0.99 -13.63 3.02
N LYS A 71 -0.87 -14.81 2.42
CA LYS A 71 -0.50 -16.05 3.16
C LYS A 71 0.90 -15.91 3.77
N PHE A 72 1.87 -15.42 3.01
CA PHE A 72 3.23 -15.21 3.50
C PHE A 72 3.28 -14.18 4.61
N ARG A 73 2.65 -13.01 4.42
CA ARG A 73 2.60 -11.94 5.42
C ARG A 73 1.86 -12.36 6.69
N THR A 74 0.80 -13.14 6.55
CA THR A 74 0.10 -13.71 7.69
C THR A 74 1.01 -14.63 8.50
N ARG A 75 1.77 -15.52 7.84
CA ARG A 75 2.76 -16.38 8.52
C ARG A 75 3.85 -15.53 9.18
N LEU A 76 4.33 -14.48 8.52
CA LEU A 76 5.33 -13.57 9.06
C LEU A 76 4.82 -12.82 10.31
N ARG A 77 3.55 -12.38 10.31
CA ARG A 77 2.92 -11.72 11.47
C ARG A 77 2.74 -12.67 12.65
N GLN A 78 2.28 -13.90 12.38
CA GLN A 78 1.98 -14.89 13.42
C GLN A 78 3.23 -15.56 14.00
N SER A 79 4.21 -15.85 13.17
CA SER A 79 5.40 -16.60 13.53
C SER A 79 6.65 -16.10 12.80
N PRO A 80 7.12 -14.87 13.09
CA PRO A 80 8.24 -14.25 12.38
C PRO A 80 9.53 -15.08 12.47
N GLN A 81 9.75 -15.79 13.58
CA GLN A 81 10.89 -16.69 13.79
C GLN A 81 10.83 -17.96 12.94
N ALA A 82 9.68 -18.31 12.39
CA ALA A 82 9.54 -19.45 11.47
C ALA A 82 9.98 -19.12 10.04
N ILE A 83 10.20 -17.84 9.72
CA ILE A 83 10.74 -17.41 8.43
C ILE A 83 12.27 -17.29 8.57
N ARG A 84 12.98 -18.17 7.87
CA ARG A 84 14.45 -18.18 7.87
C ARG A 84 14.94 -17.32 6.71
N TRP A 85 15.67 -16.26 7.07
CA TRP A 85 16.32 -15.38 6.12
C TRP A 85 17.79 -15.73 6.00
N GLU A 86 18.25 -16.02 4.79
CA GLU A 86 19.65 -16.27 4.47
C GLU A 86 20.23 -15.04 3.79
N PRO A 87 21.43 -14.58 4.19
CA PRO A 87 22.10 -13.47 3.52
C PRO A 87 22.46 -13.89 2.09
N LEU A 88 22.18 -13.01 1.13
CA LEU A 88 22.43 -13.28 -0.27
C LEU A 88 23.66 -12.50 -0.76
N TYR A 89 23.61 -11.19 -0.73
CA TYR A 89 24.75 -10.31 -1.02
C TYR A 89 24.58 -8.91 -0.43
N ASP A 90 25.70 -8.21 -0.27
CA ASP A 90 25.74 -6.81 0.10
C ASP A 90 26.04 -5.96 -1.15
N LYS A 91 25.17 -4.99 -1.45
CA LYS A 91 25.42 -4.01 -2.49
C LYS A 91 26.22 -2.85 -1.90
N THR A 92 27.35 -2.53 -2.52
CA THR A 92 28.21 -1.43 -2.11
C THR A 92 28.16 -0.28 -3.13
N ASP A 93 28.47 0.94 -2.67
CA ASP A 93 28.73 2.09 -3.53
C ASP A 93 30.18 2.11 -4.05
N GLU A 94 30.53 3.20 -4.76
CA GLU A 94 31.88 3.40 -5.32
C GLU A 94 32.96 3.55 -4.23
N GLN A 95 32.57 3.89 -2.99
CA GLN A 95 33.44 4.03 -1.84
C GLN A 95 33.61 2.71 -1.05
N GLY A 96 32.86 1.66 -1.43
CA GLY A 96 32.86 0.35 -0.76
C GLY A 96 31.93 0.28 0.46
N GLU A 97 31.12 1.32 0.72
CA GLU A 97 30.13 1.33 1.80
C GLU A 97 28.89 0.51 1.40
N VAL A 98 28.39 -0.28 2.34
CA VAL A 98 27.18 -1.11 2.10
C VAL A 98 25.94 -0.22 2.02
N THR A 99 25.31 -0.16 0.86
CA THR A 99 24.09 0.62 0.58
C THR A 99 22.82 -0.19 0.64
N ASP A 100 22.91 -1.51 0.51
CA ASP A 100 21.77 -2.43 0.65
C ASP A 100 22.30 -3.83 1.02
N ARG A 101 21.55 -4.52 1.87
CA ARG A 101 21.75 -5.95 2.17
C ARG A 101 20.54 -6.72 1.72
N LEU A 102 20.77 -7.71 0.89
CA LEU A 102 19.70 -8.58 0.41
C LEU A 102 19.75 -9.92 1.15
N PHE A 103 18.55 -10.37 1.48
CA PHE A 103 18.30 -11.68 2.08
C PHE A 103 17.27 -12.40 1.25
N VAL A 104 17.33 -13.73 1.23
CA VAL A 104 16.34 -14.61 0.62
C VAL A 104 15.73 -15.50 1.69
N CYS A 105 14.44 -15.79 1.55
CA CYS A 105 13.77 -16.77 2.41
C CYS A 105 14.23 -18.18 2.01
N ALA A 106 14.72 -18.96 2.98
CA ALA A 106 15.20 -20.31 2.77
C ALA A 106 14.07 -21.32 2.45
N ASP A 107 12.83 -20.98 2.82
CA ASP A 107 11.69 -21.86 2.58
C ASP A 107 11.27 -21.79 1.10
N GLU A 108 10.96 -22.94 0.51
CA GLU A 108 10.39 -23.01 -0.84
C GLU A 108 8.91 -22.67 -0.83
N TRP A 109 8.53 -21.76 -1.72
CA TRP A 109 7.14 -21.34 -1.93
C TRP A 109 6.74 -21.52 -3.39
N LEU A 110 5.48 -21.91 -3.59
CA LEU A 110 4.89 -22.05 -4.92
C LEU A 110 3.63 -21.17 -5.01
N SER A 111 3.40 -20.60 -6.18
CA SER A 111 2.13 -19.97 -6.51
C SER A 111 1.04 -21.01 -6.72
N SER A 112 -0.22 -20.59 -6.79
CA SER A 112 -1.36 -21.43 -7.15
C SER A 112 -1.22 -22.08 -8.54
N ALA A 113 -0.48 -21.43 -9.44
CA ALA A 113 -0.13 -21.97 -10.77
C ALA A 113 1.11 -22.88 -10.77
N GLY A 114 1.72 -23.15 -9.62
CA GLY A 114 2.90 -24.01 -9.49
C GLY A 114 4.23 -23.35 -9.87
N TYR A 115 4.26 -22.04 -10.07
CA TYR A 115 5.50 -21.30 -10.29
C TYR A 115 6.23 -21.06 -8.97
N ARG A 116 7.57 -21.00 -9.01
CA ARG A 116 8.39 -20.71 -7.83
C ARG A 116 8.20 -19.28 -7.36
N LEU A 117 8.07 -19.10 -6.05
CA LEU A 117 8.05 -17.84 -5.35
C LEU A 117 9.29 -17.73 -4.49
N LEU A 118 10.11 -16.73 -4.78
CA LEU A 118 11.31 -16.40 -4.03
C LEU A 118 11.05 -15.10 -3.26
N TRP A 119 11.08 -15.18 -1.93
CA TRP A 119 10.86 -14.03 -1.06
C TRP A 119 12.19 -13.38 -0.72
N TYR A 120 12.31 -12.11 -1.03
CA TYR A 120 13.50 -11.30 -0.75
C TYR A 120 13.19 -10.26 0.31
N ARG A 121 14.23 -9.85 1.02
CA ARG A 121 14.22 -8.72 1.94
C ARG A 121 15.43 -7.84 1.66
N SER A 122 15.19 -6.55 1.43
CA SER A 122 16.20 -5.52 1.19
C SER A 122 16.17 -4.52 2.34
N THR A 123 17.33 -4.19 2.89
CA THR A 123 17.45 -3.18 3.96
C THR A 123 17.10 -1.80 3.45
N ARG A 124 17.58 -1.44 2.25
CA ARG A 124 17.27 -0.16 1.61
C ARG A 124 15.78 -0.01 1.31
N LYS A 125 15.16 -1.08 0.80
CA LYS A 125 13.71 -1.04 0.57
C LYS A 125 12.95 -0.90 1.89
N ALA A 126 13.40 -1.53 2.97
CA ALA A 126 12.79 -1.39 4.29
C ALA A 126 12.82 0.06 4.79
N GLU A 127 13.94 0.76 4.62
CA GLU A 127 14.06 2.19 4.94
C GLU A 127 13.10 3.04 4.10
N LEU A 128 12.96 2.76 2.80
CA LEU A 128 12.04 3.46 1.92
C LEU A 128 10.57 3.20 2.29
N ASP A 129 10.21 1.97 2.64
CA ASP A 129 8.86 1.60 3.07
C ASP A 129 8.52 2.32 4.38
N GLN A 130 9.46 2.35 5.36
CA GLN A 130 9.32 3.06 6.61
C GLN A 130 9.16 4.57 6.42
N ALA A 131 10.02 5.19 5.60
CA ALA A 131 9.93 6.61 5.29
C ALA A 131 8.60 6.97 4.59
N THR A 132 8.11 6.11 3.71
CA THR A 132 6.83 6.29 3.02
C THR A 132 5.67 6.19 4.01
N ARG A 133 5.65 5.19 4.88
CA ARG A 133 4.67 5.04 5.95
C ARG A 133 4.65 6.26 6.89
N ALA A 134 5.83 6.74 7.30
CA ALA A 134 5.93 7.93 8.15
C ALA A 134 5.29 9.17 7.48
N ARG A 135 5.54 9.40 6.18
CA ARG A 135 4.92 10.50 5.41
C ARG A 135 3.40 10.35 5.32
N HIS A 136 2.89 9.14 5.08
CA HIS A 136 1.45 8.87 5.00
C HIS A 136 0.77 9.16 6.33
N VAL A 137 1.35 8.69 7.45
CA VAL A 137 0.84 8.97 8.80
C VAL A 137 0.87 10.46 9.09
N GLN A 138 1.97 11.16 8.83
CA GLN A 138 2.08 12.60 9.06
C GLN A 138 1.00 13.37 8.29
N ARG A 139 0.78 13.03 7.02
CA ARG A 139 -0.27 13.63 6.19
C ARG A 139 -1.66 13.39 6.77
N ALA A 140 -1.93 12.16 7.23
CA ALA A 140 -3.21 11.82 7.84
C ALA A 140 -3.46 12.58 9.15
N LEU A 141 -2.46 12.68 10.03
CA LEU A 141 -2.58 13.41 11.29
C LEU A 141 -2.82 14.92 11.08
N ALA A 142 -2.17 15.52 10.09
CA ALA A 142 -2.42 16.90 9.69
C ALA A 142 -3.86 17.09 9.20
N ALA A 143 -4.33 16.23 8.29
CA ALA A 143 -5.69 16.30 7.76
C ALA A 143 -6.77 16.01 8.81
N LEU A 144 -6.53 15.09 9.76
CA LEU A 144 -7.41 14.87 10.92
C LEU A 144 -7.48 16.10 11.83
N THR A 145 -6.37 16.81 12.01
CA THR A 145 -6.33 18.05 12.78
C THR A 145 -7.19 19.13 12.12
N GLU A 146 -7.06 19.33 10.82
CA GLU A 146 -7.90 20.25 10.05
C GLU A 146 -9.39 19.87 10.09
N LEU A 147 -9.70 18.58 9.96
CA LEU A 147 -11.08 18.09 10.07
C LEU A 147 -11.65 18.36 11.45
N ARG A 148 -10.87 18.11 12.51
CA ARG A 148 -11.27 18.42 13.90
C ARG A 148 -11.60 19.91 14.09
N GLU A 149 -10.77 20.81 13.56
CA GLU A 149 -11.03 22.26 13.62
C GLU A 149 -12.30 22.65 12.86
N ARG A 150 -12.53 22.06 11.68
CA ARG A 150 -13.77 22.26 10.91
C ARG A 150 -15.01 21.77 11.65
N LEU A 151 -14.93 20.65 12.37
CA LEU A 151 -16.01 20.13 13.20
C LEU A 151 -16.34 21.04 14.39
N LEU A 152 -15.31 21.64 14.99
CA LEU A 152 -15.45 22.57 16.12
C LEU A 152 -15.91 23.98 15.69
N SER A 153 -15.83 24.30 14.41
CA SER A 153 -16.26 25.60 13.91
C SER A 153 -17.75 25.85 14.15
N PRO A 154 -18.16 27.06 14.57
CA PRO A 154 -19.58 27.44 14.74
C PRO A 154 -20.42 27.28 13.46
N ARG A 155 -19.75 27.34 12.28
CA ARG A 155 -20.36 27.26 10.95
C ARG A 155 -20.26 25.87 10.33
N THR A 156 -19.87 24.85 11.12
CA THR A 156 -19.73 23.48 10.60
C THR A 156 -20.99 22.98 9.93
N ARG A 157 -20.84 22.27 8.80
CA ARG A 157 -21.93 21.60 8.07
C ARG A 157 -22.11 20.14 8.51
N PHE A 158 -21.21 19.63 9.35
CA PHE A 158 -21.32 18.27 9.89
C PHE A 158 -22.36 18.24 11.01
N ARG A 159 -23.55 17.74 10.66
CA ARG A 159 -24.72 17.64 11.56
C ARG A 159 -25.13 16.19 11.85
N GLU A 160 -24.50 15.26 11.20
CA GLU A 160 -24.81 13.84 11.24
C GLU A 160 -23.53 13.05 11.44
N ARG A 161 -23.54 12.11 12.39
CA ARG A 161 -22.38 11.24 12.68
C ARG A 161 -21.91 10.48 11.44
N GLY A 162 -22.84 10.00 10.60
CA GLY A 162 -22.49 9.28 9.38
C GLY A 162 -21.73 10.10 8.33
N LYS A 163 -21.92 11.44 8.30
CA LYS A 163 -21.14 12.33 7.44
C LYS A 163 -19.71 12.53 7.98
N VAL A 164 -19.57 12.58 9.31
CA VAL A 164 -18.24 12.67 9.95
C VAL A 164 -17.47 11.38 9.73
N GLN A 165 -18.13 10.22 9.96
CA GLN A 165 -17.50 8.91 9.77
C GLN A 165 -16.98 8.76 8.33
N ARG A 166 -17.81 9.03 7.33
CA ARG A 166 -17.38 8.97 5.91
C ARG A 166 -16.23 9.91 5.59
N ALA A 167 -16.20 11.10 6.19
CA ALA A 167 -15.10 12.03 6.00
C ALA A 167 -13.79 11.51 6.60
N VAL A 168 -13.85 10.85 7.77
CA VAL A 168 -12.71 10.18 8.40
C VAL A 168 -12.25 9.00 7.56
N ASP A 169 -13.17 8.11 7.16
CA ASP A 169 -12.83 6.90 6.39
C ASP A 169 -12.16 7.25 5.05
N ASN A 170 -12.71 8.25 4.31
CA ASN A 170 -12.12 8.72 3.07
C ASN A 170 -10.70 9.30 3.30
N LEU A 171 -10.53 10.11 4.35
CA LEU A 171 -9.24 10.70 4.69
C LEU A 171 -8.18 9.62 4.99
N LEU A 172 -8.53 8.62 5.81
CA LEU A 172 -7.62 7.53 6.14
C LEU A 172 -7.29 6.69 4.89
N ALA A 173 -8.26 6.45 4.01
CA ALA A 173 -8.05 5.72 2.76
C ALA A 173 -7.17 6.51 1.77
N GLU A 174 -7.41 7.82 1.58
CA GLU A 174 -6.59 8.69 0.72
C GLU A 174 -5.14 8.82 1.21
N CYS A 175 -4.94 8.68 2.52
CA CYS A 175 -3.61 8.67 3.11
C CYS A 175 -2.96 7.28 3.20
N ASP A 176 -3.69 6.21 2.85
CA ASP A 176 -3.23 4.82 2.95
C ASP A 176 -2.80 4.42 4.39
N VAL A 177 -3.63 4.78 5.37
CA VAL A 177 -3.35 4.53 6.81
C VAL A 177 -4.54 3.93 7.58
N VAL A 178 -5.50 3.34 6.88
CA VAL A 178 -6.74 2.79 7.47
C VAL A 178 -6.46 1.83 8.63
N CYS A 179 -5.42 1.01 8.52
CA CYS A 179 -5.05 0.06 9.56
C CYS A 179 -4.12 0.64 10.64
N LEU A 180 -3.49 1.81 10.38
CA LEU A 180 -2.44 2.36 11.23
C LEU A 180 -2.96 3.41 12.23
N VAL A 181 -4.11 4.03 11.93
CA VAL A 181 -4.67 5.12 12.73
C VAL A 181 -6.09 4.76 13.13
N ARG A 182 -6.35 4.68 14.43
CA ARG A 182 -7.69 4.52 14.99
C ARG A 182 -8.27 5.88 15.33
N VAL A 183 -9.46 6.18 14.83
CA VAL A 183 -10.15 7.44 15.09
C VAL A 183 -11.42 7.19 15.86
N SER A 184 -11.59 7.91 16.97
CA SER A 184 -12.81 7.89 17.78
C SER A 184 -13.60 9.18 17.58
N ILE A 185 -14.92 9.04 17.39
CA ILE A 185 -15.86 10.15 17.18
C ILE A 185 -16.77 10.22 18.40
N GLU A 186 -16.63 11.25 19.20
CA GLU A 186 -17.47 11.56 20.35
C GLU A 186 -18.51 12.61 19.96
N GLU A 187 -19.78 12.34 20.26
CA GLU A 187 -20.88 13.28 20.04
C GLU A 187 -21.18 14.03 21.35
N LYS A 188 -21.19 15.36 21.29
CA LYS A 188 -21.58 16.23 22.39
C LYS A 188 -22.73 17.12 21.95
N GLU A 189 -23.60 17.45 22.90
CA GLU A 189 -24.67 18.42 22.67
C GLU A 189 -24.15 19.84 22.88
N ASP A 190 -24.30 20.68 21.86
CA ASP A 190 -24.01 22.13 21.93
C ASP A 190 -25.36 22.87 22.00
N ALA A 191 -25.65 23.48 23.16
CA ALA A 191 -26.89 24.20 23.39
C ALA A 191 -26.71 25.70 23.06
N LYS A 192 -27.51 26.18 22.12
CA LYS A 192 -27.62 27.62 21.81
C LYS A 192 -28.98 28.14 22.23
N TYR A 193 -28.95 29.31 22.83
CA TYR A 193 -30.18 30.06 23.19
C TYR A 193 -30.44 31.12 22.12
N ARG A 194 -31.58 31.03 21.44
CA ARG A 194 -32.05 32.01 20.49
C ARG A 194 -33.29 32.73 21.05
N GLN A 195 -33.43 34.01 20.77
CA GLN A 195 -34.65 34.72 21.06
C GLN A 195 -35.84 34.04 20.38
N ALA A 196 -36.94 33.86 21.13
CA ALA A 196 -38.16 33.25 20.60
C ALA A 196 -38.84 34.16 19.57
N GLN A 197 -38.63 35.47 19.64
CA GLN A 197 -39.18 36.49 18.72
C GLN A 197 -38.07 37.47 18.31
N PRO A 198 -38.08 37.97 17.05
CA PRO A 198 -37.16 39.00 16.62
C PRO A 198 -37.37 40.29 17.42
N GLY A 199 -36.29 41.00 17.75
CA GLY A 199 -36.36 42.29 18.42
C GLY A 199 -35.15 42.54 19.33
N ARG A 200 -35.11 43.74 19.92
CA ARG A 200 -34.07 44.12 20.90
C ARG A 200 -34.26 43.33 22.20
N PRO A 201 -33.25 42.69 22.76
CA PRO A 201 -33.38 41.97 24.02
C PRO A 201 -33.84 42.86 25.19
N SER A 202 -34.78 42.36 25.98
CA SER A 202 -35.26 43.00 27.19
C SER A 202 -35.27 42.00 28.34
N LYS A 203 -35.57 42.50 29.58
CA LYS A 203 -35.71 41.60 30.77
C LYS A 203 -36.77 40.51 30.62
N HIS A 204 -37.72 40.70 29.67
CA HIS A 204 -38.83 39.75 29.44
C HIS A 204 -38.62 38.92 28.16
N THR A 205 -37.45 39.05 27.50
CA THR A 205 -37.17 38.30 26.30
C THR A 205 -37.12 36.79 26.59
N LYS A 206 -38.01 36.06 25.94
CA LYS A 206 -38.01 34.59 26.00
C LYS A 206 -36.97 34.01 25.06
N TYR A 207 -36.15 33.07 25.55
CA TYR A 207 -35.16 32.34 24.75
C TYR A 207 -35.61 30.91 24.56
N LYS A 208 -35.43 30.42 23.34
CA LYS A 208 -35.59 28.99 22.98
C LYS A 208 -34.23 28.31 22.98
N LYS A 209 -34.11 27.22 23.71
CA LYS A 209 -32.92 26.37 23.65
C LYS A 209 -32.96 25.54 22.38
N GLU A 210 -31.97 25.67 21.53
CA GLU A 210 -31.73 24.82 20.37
C GLU A 210 -30.51 23.95 20.67
N THR A 211 -30.68 22.64 20.71
CA THR A 211 -29.61 21.67 20.89
C THR A 211 -29.15 21.18 19.53
N ARG A 212 -27.84 21.14 19.31
CA ARG A 212 -27.23 20.66 18.08
C ARG A 212 -26.11 19.68 18.40
N PRO A 213 -25.98 18.59 17.62
CA PRO A 213 -24.85 17.68 17.80
C PRO A 213 -23.56 18.38 17.38
N ARG A 214 -22.52 18.16 18.16
CA ARG A 214 -21.14 18.56 17.87
C ARG A 214 -20.24 17.36 18.03
N TYR A 215 -19.37 17.14 17.04
CA TYR A 215 -18.50 15.97 16.99
C TYR A 215 -17.07 16.36 17.36
N HIS A 216 -16.46 15.58 18.23
CA HIS A 216 -15.07 15.68 18.63
C HIS A 216 -14.32 14.47 18.10
N LEU A 217 -13.15 14.70 17.50
CA LEU A 217 -12.27 13.66 17.02
C LEU A 217 -11.09 13.51 17.97
N THR A 218 -10.81 12.26 18.31
CA THR A 218 -9.55 11.82 18.92
C THR A 218 -8.99 10.67 18.09
N TRP A 219 -7.69 10.50 18.09
CA TRP A 219 -7.04 9.43 17.34
C TRP A 219 -5.81 8.93 18.08
N GLU A 220 -5.45 7.71 17.79
CA GLU A 220 -4.25 7.05 18.28
C GLU A 220 -3.64 6.20 17.17
N LEU A 221 -2.35 5.94 17.28
CA LEU A 221 -1.65 5.02 16.38
C LEU A 221 -1.82 3.60 16.90
N ASP A 222 -2.16 2.67 15.99
CA ASP A 222 -2.26 1.25 16.32
C ASP A 222 -0.85 0.63 16.40
N ALA A 223 -0.34 0.46 17.62
CA ALA A 223 1.00 -0.07 17.86
C ALA A 223 1.19 -1.49 17.29
N VAL A 224 0.14 -2.32 17.29
CA VAL A 224 0.20 -3.69 16.74
C VAL A 224 0.30 -3.65 15.23
N ALA A 225 -0.52 -2.82 14.58
CA ALA A 225 -0.47 -2.64 13.13
C ALA A 225 0.87 -2.06 12.67
N PHE A 226 1.43 -1.11 13.42
CA PHE A 226 2.78 -0.56 13.17
C PHE A 226 3.84 -1.65 13.26
N ALA A 227 3.88 -2.43 14.34
CA ALA A 227 4.86 -3.51 14.51
C ALA A 227 4.74 -4.56 13.38
N ASN A 228 3.52 -4.84 12.91
CA ASN A 228 3.32 -5.73 11.77
C ASN A 228 3.84 -5.12 10.46
N ALA A 229 3.56 -3.84 10.21
CA ALA A 229 4.06 -3.15 9.03
C ALA A 229 5.60 -3.10 9.01
N GLU A 230 6.25 -2.86 10.15
CA GLU A 230 7.72 -2.88 10.26
C GLU A 230 8.33 -4.26 9.96
N ARG A 231 7.65 -5.35 10.34
CA ARG A 231 8.09 -6.71 9.99
C ARG A 231 8.02 -6.99 8.50
N GLU A 232 7.09 -6.34 7.80
CA GLU A 232 6.85 -6.51 6.37
C GLU A 232 7.70 -5.59 5.50
N ASP A 233 8.39 -4.60 6.09
CA ASP A 233 9.22 -3.65 5.38
C ASP A 233 10.36 -4.34 4.63
N GLY A 234 10.61 -3.89 3.42
CA GLY A 234 11.67 -4.38 2.56
C GLY A 234 11.38 -5.71 1.88
N ILE A 235 10.25 -6.37 2.18
CA ILE A 235 9.93 -7.69 1.64
C ILE A 235 9.23 -7.55 0.30
N PHE A 236 9.69 -8.36 -0.68
CA PHE A 236 9.08 -8.48 -2.00
C PHE A 236 9.27 -9.88 -2.57
N PRO A 237 8.26 -10.41 -3.28
CA PRO A 237 8.33 -11.72 -3.93
C PRO A 237 8.72 -11.60 -5.40
N LEU A 238 9.60 -12.49 -5.86
CA LEU A 238 9.80 -12.76 -7.27
C LEU A 238 9.14 -14.08 -7.66
N LEU A 239 8.46 -14.05 -8.80
CA LEU A 239 7.77 -15.20 -9.40
C LEU A 239 8.52 -15.63 -10.65
N THR A 240 8.80 -16.92 -10.78
CA THR A 240 9.48 -17.51 -11.95
C THR A 240 9.00 -18.92 -12.26
N ASN A 241 8.97 -19.27 -13.54
CA ASN A 241 8.79 -20.66 -14.00
C ASN A 241 10.12 -21.42 -14.15
N ASP A 242 11.25 -20.74 -14.03
CA ASP A 242 12.57 -21.37 -14.11
C ASP A 242 12.92 -22.05 -12.78
N LYS A 243 13.00 -23.39 -12.82
CA LYS A 243 13.35 -24.21 -11.65
C LYS A 243 14.85 -24.22 -11.36
N GLN A 244 15.67 -23.83 -12.33
CA GLN A 244 17.13 -23.90 -12.21
C GLN A 244 17.73 -22.53 -11.83
N LEU A 245 16.94 -21.46 -11.93
CA LEU A 245 17.40 -20.11 -11.56
C LEU A 245 17.80 -20.09 -10.09
N THR A 246 19.04 -19.72 -9.79
CA THR A 246 19.49 -19.48 -8.43
C THR A 246 18.90 -18.21 -7.87
N ALA A 247 18.93 -18.04 -6.56
CA ALA A 247 18.46 -16.81 -5.91
C ALA A 247 19.46 -15.64 -6.08
N GLU A 248 20.68 -15.94 -6.53
CA GLU A 248 21.76 -14.98 -6.83
C GLU A 248 21.61 -14.31 -8.18
#